data_74fa3c5b372f979ac091d9eefffff43c
#
_entry.id   74fa3c5b372f979ac091d9eefffff43c
#
_cell.length_a   1.000
_cell.length_b   1.000
_cell.length_c   1.000
_cell.angle_alpha   90.00
_cell.angle_beta   90.00
_cell.angle_gamma   90.00
#
_symmetry.space_group_name_H-M   'P 1'
#
loop_
_entity.id
_entity.type
_entity.pdbx_description
1 polymer ?
#
loop_
_entity_poly.entity_id
_entity_poly.type
_entity_poly.pdbx_seq_one_letter_code
_entity_poly.pdbx_strand_id
1 'polypeptide(L)' 'MEFEKIREIIAEQTGKDIEEITMETNVKDDLEADSLDLFQIINDIEDEFDVKIENVEDIKTVGDVVKLVEESK' A
#
# COMPACT_ATOMS: atom_id res chain seq x y z
N MET A 1 6.02 11.08 7.08
CA MET A 1 4.78 11.10 6.29
C MET A 1 4.33 9.68 6.01
N GLU A 2 3.04 9.48 5.93
CA GLU A 2 2.46 8.16 5.71
C GLU A 2 2.96 7.50 4.44
N PHE A 3 3.14 8.28 3.38
CA PHE A 3 3.59 7.75 2.11
C PHE A 3 4.93 7.02 2.23
N GLU A 4 5.89 7.61 2.92
CA GLU A 4 7.22 7.02 3.07
C GLU A 4 7.15 5.68 3.78
N LYS A 5 6.35 5.58 4.82
CA LYS A 5 6.19 4.33 5.55
C LYS A 5 5.48 3.28 4.71
N ILE A 6 4.44 3.71 4.02
CA ILE A 6 3.67 2.81 3.16
C ILE A 6 4.53 2.25 2.04
N ARG A 7 5.34 3.10 1.40
CA ARG A 7 6.19 2.62 0.31
C ARG A 7 7.26 1.64 0.82
N GLU A 8 7.76 1.84 2.03
CA GLU A 8 8.70 0.90 2.64
C GLU A 8 8.06 -0.46 2.83
N ILE A 9 6.83 -0.48 3.34
CA ILE A 9 6.09 -1.72 3.54
C ILE A 9 5.87 -2.43 2.22
N ILE A 10 5.45 -1.69 1.21
CA ILE A 10 5.21 -2.25 -0.10
C ILE A 10 6.50 -2.80 -0.71
N ALA A 11 7.59 -2.07 -0.59
CA ALA A 11 8.88 -2.50 -1.11
C ALA A 11 9.32 -3.81 -0.47
N GLU A 12 9.13 -3.95 0.83
CA GLU A 12 9.50 -5.17 1.53
C GLU A 12 8.66 -6.36 1.10
N GLN A 13 7.36 -6.14 0.90
CA GLN A 13 6.46 -7.23 0.53
C GLN A 13 6.63 -7.68 -0.91
N THR A 14 6.94 -6.75 -1.80
CA THR A 14 7.04 -7.04 -3.22
C THR A 14 8.46 -7.31 -3.69
N GLY A 15 9.44 -6.95 -2.89
CA GLY A 15 10.85 -7.07 -3.29
C GLY A 15 11.31 -6.02 -4.27
N LYS A 16 10.49 -4.99 -4.49
CA LYS A 16 10.85 -3.89 -5.38
C LYS A 16 11.69 -2.85 -4.65
N ASP A 17 12.44 -2.06 -5.42
CA ASP A 17 13.19 -0.96 -4.84
C ASP A 17 12.23 0.14 -4.40
N ILE A 18 12.53 0.75 -3.27
CA ILE A 18 11.68 1.81 -2.73
C ILE A 18 11.56 2.99 -3.70
N GLU A 19 12.60 3.22 -4.49
CA GLU A 19 12.61 4.30 -5.47
C GLU A 19 11.66 4.07 -6.63
N GLU A 20 11.29 2.83 -6.87
CA GLU A 20 10.35 2.47 -7.94
C GLU A 20 8.90 2.69 -7.50
N ILE A 21 8.68 2.86 -6.23
CA ILE A 21 7.33 3.00 -5.68
C ILE A 21 6.99 4.47 -5.49
N THR A 22 6.01 4.93 -6.25
CA THR A 22 5.54 6.32 -6.19
C THR A 22 4.04 6.34 -5.92
N MET A 23 3.49 7.53 -5.74
CA MET A 23 2.05 7.67 -5.54
C MET A 23 1.24 7.16 -6.72
N GLU A 24 1.83 7.18 -7.91
CA GLU A 24 1.16 6.72 -9.13
C GLU A 24 1.37 5.25 -9.43
N THR A 25 2.25 4.58 -8.68
CA THR A 25 2.51 3.17 -8.88
C THR A 25 1.23 2.35 -8.65
N ASN A 26 0.89 1.52 -9.63
CA ASN A 26 -0.28 0.67 -9.54
C ASN A 26 0.06 -0.57 -8.72
N VAL A 27 -0.67 -0.78 -7.63
CA VAL A 27 -0.35 -1.88 -6.71
C VAL A 27 -0.67 -3.24 -7.29
N LYS A 28 -1.48 -3.30 -8.32
CA LYS A 28 -1.83 -4.58 -8.97
C LYS A 28 -0.98 -4.83 -10.20
N ASP A 29 -0.87 -3.83 -11.08
CA ASP A 29 -0.20 -3.99 -12.36
C ASP A 29 1.30 -3.76 -12.28
N ASP A 30 1.72 -2.66 -11.65
CA ASP A 30 3.14 -2.30 -11.62
C ASP A 30 3.93 -3.16 -10.64
N LEU A 31 3.30 -3.57 -9.56
CA LEU A 31 3.96 -4.37 -8.54
C LEU A 31 3.73 -5.87 -8.74
N GLU A 32 2.90 -6.23 -9.70
CA GLU A 32 2.56 -7.62 -9.99
C GLU A 32 2.06 -8.38 -8.76
N ALA A 33 1.47 -7.66 -7.82
CA ALA A 33 0.94 -8.25 -6.60
C ALA A 33 -0.43 -8.87 -6.89
N ASP A 34 -0.61 -10.10 -6.46
CA ASP A 34 -1.92 -10.73 -6.57
C ASP A 34 -2.75 -10.37 -5.34
N SER A 35 -3.96 -10.93 -5.24
CA SER A 35 -4.87 -10.60 -4.15
C SER A 35 -4.29 -10.90 -2.78
N LEU A 36 -3.58 -12.00 -2.64
CA LEU A 36 -2.97 -12.37 -1.36
C LEU A 36 -1.88 -11.41 -0.96
N ASP A 37 -1.04 -11.02 -1.92
CA ASP A 37 0.02 -10.08 -1.65
C ASP A 37 -0.55 -8.72 -1.24
N LEU A 38 -1.61 -8.30 -1.93
CA LEU A 38 -2.27 -7.04 -1.62
C LEU A 38 -2.87 -7.06 -0.20
N PHE A 39 -3.52 -8.14 0.17
CA PHE A 39 -4.08 -8.28 1.52
C PHE A 39 -2.97 -8.22 2.57
N GLN A 40 -1.84 -8.86 2.30
CA GLN A 40 -0.71 -8.84 3.22
C GLN A 40 -0.19 -7.42 3.41
N ILE A 41 -0.03 -6.70 2.31
CA ILE A 41 0.41 -5.29 2.34
C ILE A 41 -0.57 -4.46 3.16
N ILE A 42 -1.85 -4.63 2.92
CA ILE A 42 -2.88 -3.87 3.63
C ILE A 42 -2.87 -4.19 5.12
N ASN A 43 -2.74 -5.46 5.47
CA ASN A 43 -2.65 -5.86 6.88
C ASN A 43 -1.46 -5.22 7.58
N ASP A 44 -0.31 -5.20 6.91
CA ASP A 44 0.89 -4.58 7.48
C ASP A 44 0.69 -3.08 7.71
N ILE A 45 0.02 -2.43 6.76
CA ILE A 45 -0.28 -1.00 6.87
C ILE A 45 -1.24 -0.74 8.01
N GLU A 46 -2.28 -1.56 8.14
CA GLU A 46 -3.24 -1.43 9.22
C GLU A 46 -2.58 -1.55 10.59
N ASP A 47 -1.67 -2.50 10.71
CA ASP A 47 -0.91 -2.69 11.96
C ASP A 47 0.02 -1.53 12.26
N GLU A 48 0.70 -1.04 11.23
CA GLU A 48 1.68 0.03 11.41
C GLU A 48 1.03 1.34 11.82
N PHE A 49 -0.11 1.65 11.23
CA PHE A 49 -0.79 2.93 11.48
C PHE A 49 -1.98 2.82 12.40
N ASP A 50 -2.30 1.61 12.84
CA ASP A 50 -3.47 1.35 13.69
C ASP A 50 -4.75 1.91 13.07
N VAL A 51 -4.97 1.59 11.81
CA VAL A 51 -6.14 2.00 11.04
C VAL A 51 -6.80 0.79 10.42
N LYS A 52 -8.04 0.95 9.97
CA LYS A 52 -8.75 -0.10 9.24
C LYS A 52 -9.01 0.34 7.81
N ILE A 53 -8.66 -0.51 6.87
CA ILE A 53 -8.89 -0.27 5.45
C ILE A 53 -9.92 -1.28 4.97
N GLU A 54 -11.11 -0.81 4.64
CA GLU A 54 -12.21 -1.70 4.27
C GLU A 54 -12.40 -1.86 2.77
N ASN A 55 -12.04 -0.85 1.99
CA ASN A 55 -12.27 -0.83 0.55
C ASN A 55 -11.05 -1.23 -0.24
N VAL A 56 -10.50 -2.40 0.04
CA VAL A 56 -9.29 -2.88 -0.63
C VAL A 56 -9.50 -2.96 -2.14
N GLU A 57 -10.70 -3.30 -2.58
CA GLU A 57 -11.00 -3.43 -4.00
C GLU A 57 -10.93 -2.10 -4.75
N ASP A 58 -11.11 -1.00 -4.06
CA ASP A 58 -11.04 0.34 -4.66
C ASP A 58 -9.61 0.85 -4.79
N ILE A 59 -8.67 0.15 -4.19
CA ILE A 59 -7.27 0.55 -4.23
C ILE A 59 -6.67 0.17 -5.58
N LYS A 60 -6.16 1.15 -6.29
CA LYS A 60 -5.50 0.94 -7.57
C LYS A 60 -4.04 1.35 -7.53
N THR A 61 -3.76 2.45 -6.85
CA THR A 61 -2.40 3.00 -6.77
C THR A 61 -1.96 3.14 -5.33
N VAL A 62 -0.65 3.35 -5.16
CA VAL A 62 -0.09 3.61 -3.84
C VAL A 62 -0.72 4.87 -3.23
N GLY A 63 -1.00 5.87 -4.07
CA GLY A 63 -1.67 7.07 -3.62
C GLY A 63 -3.04 6.81 -3.01
N ASP A 64 -3.77 5.83 -3.56
CA ASP A 64 -5.07 5.45 -3.00
C ASP A 64 -4.90 4.88 -1.60
N VAL A 65 -3.87 4.08 -1.37
CA VAL A 65 -3.57 3.52 -0.06
C VAL A 65 -3.25 4.64 0.93
N VAL A 66 -2.41 5.57 0.52
CA VAL A 66 -2.03 6.71 1.37
C VAL A 66 -3.26 7.52 1.75
N LYS A 67 -4.12 7.77 0.78
CA LYS A 67 -5.35 8.54 1.02
C LYS A 67 -6.25 7.85 2.03
N LEU A 68 -6.43 6.54 1.91
CA LEU A 68 -7.26 5.79 2.83
C LEU A 68 -6.70 5.82 4.25
N VAL A 69 -5.39 5.71 4.39
CA VAL A 69 -4.73 5.78 5.69
C VAL A 69 -4.96 7.16 6.32
N GLU A 70 -4.80 8.22 5.53
CA GLU A 70 -5.00 9.57 6.04
C GLU A 70 -6.45 9.83 6.45
N GLU A 71 -7.40 9.29 5.72
CA GLU A 71 -8.81 9.44 6.05
C GLU A 71 -9.23 8.63 7.27
N SER A 72 -8.53 7.54 7.55
CA SER A 72 -8.86 6.66 8.67
C SER A 72 -8.27 7.11 9.99
N LYS A 73 -7.39 8.08 9.96
CA LYS A 73 -6.76 8.59 11.18
C LYS A 73 -7.66 9.54 11.98
#